data_08083e9ed8f8f54930cc96f82adf28d6
#
_entry.id   08083e9ed8f8f54930cc96f82adf28d6
#
_cell.length_a   1.000
_cell.length_b   1.000
_cell.length_c   1.000
_cell.angle_alpha   90.00
_cell.angle_beta   90.00
_cell.angle_gamma   90.00
#
_symmetry.space_group_name_H-M   'P 1'
#
loop_
_entity.id
_entity.type
_entity.pdbx_description
1 polymer ?
#
loop_
_entity_poly.entity_id
_entity_poly.type
_entity_poly.pdbx_seq_one_letter_code
_entity_poly.pdbx_strand_id
1 'polypeptide(L)'
;MNENLIRAYVESAEPEINQSLRAGIITEDVYLFDSFFIEAEVPDILFRLLPVENVNIIDGIICDSAYLSCTNDIDKFIDKVRGENIACLKINMHSPFRRICVNELLPNHNDEGEFILPRDLKLKVLNHQRFNDAISFSSFLDLVGSFESVETLTDIYHYNEIDLYELEIIE
;
A
#
# COMPACT_ATOMS: atom_id res chain seq x y z
N MET A 1 -12.31 0.64 -22.51
CA MET A 1 -11.32 0.56 -21.40
C MET A 1 -11.07 -0.92 -21.13
N ASN A 2 -9.84 -1.37 -21.01
CA ASN A 2 -9.58 -2.80 -20.76
C ASN A 2 -9.64 -3.09 -19.25
N GLU A 3 -10.84 -3.21 -18.71
CA GLU A 3 -11.10 -3.50 -17.29
C GLU A 3 -10.44 -4.80 -16.83
N ASN A 4 -10.20 -5.74 -17.76
CA ASN A 4 -9.58 -7.01 -17.44
C ASN A 4 -8.15 -6.86 -16.89
N LEU A 5 -7.40 -5.84 -17.35
CA LEU A 5 -6.04 -5.62 -16.86
C LEU A 5 -6.04 -5.07 -15.43
N ILE A 6 -6.95 -4.15 -15.12
CA ILE A 6 -7.13 -3.65 -13.74
C ILE A 6 -7.63 -4.78 -12.83
N ARG A 7 -8.59 -5.58 -13.29
CA ARG A 7 -9.10 -6.72 -12.53
C ARG A 7 -8.00 -7.74 -12.24
N ALA A 8 -7.20 -8.12 -13.24
CA ALA A 8 -6.07 -9.04 -13.06
C ALA A 8 -5.04 -8.49 -12.06
N TYR A 9 -4.86 -7.17 -12.03
CA TYR A 9 -3.97 -6.53 -11.06
C TYR A 9 -4.51 -6.67 -9.62
N VAL A 10 -5.77 -6.27 -9.37
CA VAL A 10 -6.33 -6.21 -8.01
C VAL A 10 -6.70 -7.58 -7.42
N GLU A 11 -6.97 -8.57 -8.27
CA GLU A 11 -7.28 -9.94 -7.85
C GLU A 11 -6.03 -10.78 -7.55
N SER A 12 -4.83 -10.27 -7.83
CA SER A 12 -3.56 -10.98 -7.61
C SER A 12 -2.83 -10.47 -6.37
N ALA A 13 -2.41 -11.37 -5.51
CA ALA A 13 -1.54 -11.03 -4.38
C ALA A 13 -0.17 -10.49 -4.85
N GLU A 14 0.28 -10.93 -6.03
CA GLU A 14 1.51 -10.49 -6.67
C GLU A 14 1.29 -10.32 -8.18
N PRO A 15 0.80 -9.15 -8.63
CA PRO A 15 0.47 -8.90 -10.01
C PRO A 15 1.66 -9.13 -10.96
N GLU A 16 1.43 -9.85 -12.06
CA GLU A 16 2.48 -10.18 -13.05
C GLU A 16 3.16 -8.92 -13.62
N ILE A 17 2.39 -7.85 -13.82
CA ILE A 17 2.90 -6.56 -14.27
C ILE A 17 3.91 -5.97 -13.28
N ASN A 18 3.69 -6.13 -11.97
CA ASN A 18 4.62 -5.67 -10.93
C ASN A 18 5.89 -6.53 -10.87
N GLN A 19 5.77 -7.84 -11.07
CA GLN A 19 6.93 -8.75 -11.18
C GLN A 19 7.81 -8.35 -12.35
N SER A 20 7.21 -8.08 -13.52
CA SER A 20 7.92 -7.64 -14.72
C SER A 20 8.66 -6.31 -14.47
N LEU A 21 8.00 -5.33 -13.85
CA LEU A 21 8.61 -4.04 -13.53
C LEU A 21 9.81 -4.17 -12.57
N ARG A 22 9.70 -5.01 -11.53
CA ARG A 22 10.82 -5.27 -10.60
C ARG A 22 11.98 -6.00 -11.27
N ALA A 23 11.70 -6.79 -12.32
CA ALA A 23 12.72 -7.41 -13.18
C ALA A 23 13.30 -6.46 -14.24
N GLY A 24 12.86 -5.19 -14.28
CA GLY A 24 13.30 -4.19 -15.26
C GLY A 24 12.70 -4.42 -16.66
N ILE A 25 11.60 -5.18 -16.75
CA ILE A 25 10.94 -5.50 -18.02
C ILE A 25 9.71 -4.59 -18.18
N ILE A 26 9.68 -3.79 -19.23
CA ILE A 26 8.53 -2.94 -19.59
C ILE A 26 7.81 -3.61 -20.78
N THR A 27 6.58 -4.05 -20.51
CA THR A 27 5.71 -4.71 -21.49
C THR A 27 4.71 -3.72 -22.09
N GLU A 28 3.98 -4.14 -23.11
CA GLU A 28 2.86 -3.36 -23.67
C GLU A 28 1.76 -3.13 -22.60
N ASP A 29 1.54 -4.10 -21.71
CA ASP A 29 0.58 -3.98 -20.61
C ASP A 29 0.98 -2.89 -19.61
N VAL A 30 2.27 -2.62 -19.40
CA VAL A 30 2.74 -1.51 -18.57
C VAL A 30 2.31 -0.18 -19.17
N TYR A 31 2.51 0.03 -20.48
CA TYR A 31 2.08 1.27 -21.13
C TYR A 31 0.56 1.43 -21.11
N LEU A 32 -0.17 0.33 -21.32
CA LEU A 32 -1.62 0.34 -21.23
C LEU A 32 -2.08 0.66 -19.80
N PHE A 33 -1.46 0.07 -18.79
CA PHE A 33 -1.77 0.34 -17.37
C PHE A 33 -1.46 1.79 -17.01
N ASP A 34 -0.32 2.33 -17.46
CA ASP A 34 0.05 3.74 -17.25
C ASP A 34 -1.00 4.71 -17.82
N SER A 35 -1.73 4.31 -18.87
CA SER A 35 -2.77 5.13 -19.48
C SER A 35 -4.05 5.28 -18.65
N PHE A 36 -4.26 4.42 -17.64
CA PHE A 36 -5.42 4.50 -16.75
C PHE A 36 -5.25 5.52 -15.62
N PHE A 37 -4.03 5.96 -15.36
CA PHE A 37 -3.78 6.96 -14.32
C PHE A 37 -4.33 8.33 -14.71
N ILE A 38 -5.12 8.90 -13.84
CA ILE A 38 -5.64 10.26 -13.95
C ILE A 38 -5.21 11.09 -12.76
N GLU A 39 -5.03 12.40 -12.97
CA GLU A 39 -4.84 13.35 -11.88
C GLU A 39 -6.21 13.71 -11.30
N ALA A 40 -6.41 13.38 -10.03
CA ALA A 40 -7.70 13.54 -9.36
C ALA A 40 -7.52 13.63 -7.84
N GLU A 41 -8.59 13.94 -7.14
CA GLU A 41 -8.64 13.97 -5.69
C GLU A 41 -8.19 12.64 -5.08
N VAL A 42 -7.42 12.72 -4.01
CA VAL A 42 -6.97 11.58 -3.21
C VAL A 42 -7.19 11.89 -1.72
N PRO A 43 -7.36 10.87 -0.87
CA PRO A 43 -7.33 11.05 0.57
C PRO A 43 -5.99 11.64 1.03
N ASP A 44 -5.99 12.39 2.14
CA ASP A 44 -4.77 12.98 2.71
C ASP A 44 -3.74 11.93 3.13
N ILE A 45 -4.20 10.73 3.47
CA ILE A 45 -3.37 9.61 3.90
C ILE A 45 -3.81 8.35 3.17
N LEU A 46 -2.81 7.61 2.66
CA LEU A 46 -2.97 6.25 2.16
C LEU A 46 -2.07 5.30 2.94
N PHE A 47 -2.54 4.07 3.10
CA PHE A 47 -1.81 3.00 3.79
C PHE A 47 -1.45 1.87 2.84
N ARG A 48 -0.28 1.29 3.06
CA ARG A 48 0.13 0.02 2.48
C ARG A 48 0.73 -0.87 3.55
N LEU A 49 0.31 -2.13 3.59
CA LEU A 49 0.85 -3.14 4.48
C LEU A 49 1.63 -4.17 3.66
N LEU A 50 2.79 -4.58 4.16
CA LEU A 50 3.63 -5.59 3.53
C LEU A 50 4.54 -6.24 4.57
N PRO A 51 5.08 -7.45 4.30
CA PRO A 51 6.12 -8.02 5.15
C PRO A 51 7.34 -7.09 5.24
N VAL A 52 7.93 -6.98 6.44
CA VAL A 52 9.02 -6.03 6.70
C VAL A 52 10.25 -6.27 5.81
N GLU A 53 10.51 -7.53 5.43
CA GLU A 53 11.60 -7.90 4.53
C GLU A 53 11.45 -7.35 3.10
N ASN A 54 10.26 -6.91 2.73
CA ASN A 54 9.98 -6.30 1.43
C ASN A 54 10.17 -4.77 1.42
N VAL A 55 10.53 -4.19 2.57
CA VAL A 55 10.83 -2.75 2.66
C VAL A 55 12.31 -2.53 2.43
N ASN A 56 12.65 -1.87 1.34
CA ASN A 56 14.03 -1.50 1.03
C ASN A 56 14.21 0.01 1.19
N ILE A 57 15.00 0.41 2.18
CA ILE A 57 15.30 1.81 2.48
C ILE A 57 16.77 2.09 2.15
N ILE A 58 17.00 3.02 1.24
CA ILE A 58 18.34 3.51 0.88
C ILE A 58 18.37 5.02 1.11
N ASP A 59 19.28 5.47 1.97
CA ASP A 59 19.44 6.89 2.32
C ASP A 59 18.13 7.58 2.78
N GLY A 60 17.29 6.83 3.52
CA GLY A 60 16.01 7.34 4.02
C GLY A 60 14.89 7.40 2.97
N ILE A 61 15.08 6.76 1.83
CA ILE A 61 14.11 6.72 0.73
C ILE A 61 13.72 5.28 0.44
N ILE A 62 12.41 5.03 0.31
CA ILE A 62 11.85 3.79 -0.22
C ILE A 62 11.60 3.99 -1.71
N CYS A 63 12.17 3.14 -2.54
CA CYS A 63 11.94 3.11 -3.99
C CYS A 63 11.35 1.75 -4.38
N ASP A 64 10.24 1.76 -5.09
CA ASP A 64 9.71 0.56 -5.75
C ASP A 64 9.48 0.90 -7.23
N SER A 65 10.00 0.09 -8.13
CA SER A 65 9.80 0.23 -9.58
C SER A 65 8.39 -0.20 -10.01
N ALA A 66 7.63 -0.84 -9.13
CA ALA A 66 6.29 -1.34 -9.39
C ALA A 66 5.21 -0.31 -9.00
N TYR A 67 3.97 -0.58 -9.40
CA TYR A 67 2.79 0.15 -8.93
C TYR A 67 2.52 -0.18 -7.47
N LEU A 68 2.05 0.81 -6.72
CA LEU A 68 1.74 0.68 -5.29
C LEU A 68 0.23 0.62 -5.08
N SER A 69 -0.26 -0.55 -4.66
CA SER A 69 -1.63 -0.70 -4.17
C SER A 69 -1.72 -0.22 -2.72
N CYS A 70 -2.59 0.73 -2.46
CA CYS A 70 -2.79 1.38 -1.16
C CYS A 70 -4.28 1.46 -0.83
N THR A 71 -4.60 1.68 0.43
CA THR A 71 -5.97 1.88 0.90
C THR A 71 -6.09 3.15 1.73
N ASN A 72 -7.27 3.76 1.75
CA ASN A 72 -7.60 4.83 2.68
C ASN A 72 -8.17 4.30 4.02
N ASP A 73 -8.40 2.99 4.12
CA ASP A 73 -8.93 2.31 5.30
C ASP A 73 -8.08 1.08 5.62
N ILE A 74 -7.23 1.21 6.63
CA ILE A 74 -6.27 0.16 6.99
C ILE A 74 -6.95 -1.16 7.37
N ASP A 75 -8.14 -1.12 7.97
CA ASP A 75 -8.87 -2.31 8.41
C ASP A 75 -9.28 -3.22 7.24
N LYS A 76 -9.35 -2.66 6.03
CA LYS A 76 -9.61 -3.42 4.80
C LYS A 76 -8.41 -4.19 4.27
N PHE A 77 -7.20 -3.85 4.74
CA PHE A 77 -5.94 -4.47 4.29
C PHE A 77 -5.25 -5.26 5.40
N ILE A 78 -5.52 -4.97 6.67
CA ILE A 78 -4.77 -5.52 7.80
C ILE A 78 -4.88 -7.05 7.91
N ASP A 79 -6.00 -7.64 7.48
CA ASP A 79 -6.22 -9.08 7.47
C ASP A 79 -5.61 -9.80 6.25
N LYS A 80 -5.14 -9.06 5.26
CA LYS A 80 -4.64 -9.61 3.99
C LYS A 80 -3.14 -9.88 3.99
N VAL A 81 -2.40 -9.21 4.85
CA VAL A 81 -0.95 -9.37 4.96
C VAL A 81 -0.66 -10.52 5.92
N ARG A 82 0.22 -11.42 5.49
CA ARG A 82 0.65 -12.58 6.28
C ARG A 82 2.12 -12.39 6.67
N GLY A 83 2.45 -12.86 7.87
CA GLY A 83 3.79 -12.80 8.43
C GLY A 83 3.77 -12.31 9.86
N GLU A 84 4.87 -12.51 10.58
CA GLU A 84 5.00 -12.12 11.99
C GLU A 84 5.45 -10.66 12.15
N ASN A 85 6.23 -10.17 11.18
CA ASN A 85 6.80 -8.82 11.19
C ASN A 85 6.27 -8.05 9.98
N ILE A 86 5.47 -7.04 10.25
CA ILE A 86 4.73 -6.27 9.25
C ILE A 86 5.24 -4.84 9.22
N ALA A 87 5.40 -4.31 8.02
CA ALA A 87 5.59 -2.90 7.79
C ALA A 87 4.27 -2.25 7.37
N CYS A 88 3.94 -1.14 8.01
CA CYS A 88 2.85 -0.25 7.62
C CYS A 88 3.46 1.04 7.05
N LEU A 89 3.21 1.29 5.78
CA LEU A 89 3.56 2.54 5.11
C LEU A 89 2.36 3.48 5.22
N LYS A 90 2.51 4.57 5.95
CA LYS A 90 1.55 5.67 6.07
C LYS A 90 2.03 6.80 5.18
N ILE A 91 1.40 6.96 4.02
CA ILE A 91 1.83 7.87 2.97
C ILE A 91 1.01 9.15 3.05
N ASN A 92 1.66 10.29 3.32
CA ASN A 92 1.06 11.60 3.25
C ASN A 92 0.91 12.01 1.79
N MET A 93 -0.33 12.25 1.38
CA MET A 93 -0.68 12.59 0.01
C MET A 93 -0.89 14.10 -0.16
N HIS A 94 -0.63 14.57 -1.35
CA HIS A 94 -1.00 15.93 -1.79
C HIS A 94 -2.03 15.82 -2.90
N SER A 95 -3.21 16.40 -2.69
CA SER A 95 -4.28 16.38 -3.70
C SER A 95 -4.22 17.64 -4.57
N PRO A 96 -4.47 17.56 -5.90
CA PRO A 96 -4.71 16.33 -6.65
C PRO A 96 -3.44 15.49 -6.86
N PHE A 97 -3.59 14.18 -7.10
CA PHE A 97 -2.48 13.29 -7.38
C PHE A 97 -2.83 12.32 -8.53
N ARG A 98 -1.82 11.89 -9.27
CA ARG A 98 -1.96 10.92 -10.36
C ARG A 98 -2.19 9.51 -9.78
N ARG A 99 -3.40 8.97 -9.98
CA ARG A 99 -3.82 7.72 -9.36
C ARG A 99 -4.82 6.94 -10.21
N ILE A 100 -5.03 5.68 -9.86
CA ILE A 100 -6.19 4.88 -10.20
C ILE A 100 -7.00 4.68 -8.92
N CYS A 101 -8.28 5.01 -8.92
CA CYS A 101 -9.22 4.58 -7.88
C CYS A 101 -9.96 3.34 -8.40
N VAL A 102 -9.74 2.20 -7.75
CA VAL A 102 -10.26 0.91 -8.22
C VAL A 102 -11.79 0.92 -8.29
N ASN A 103 -12.45 1.51 -7.31
CA ASN A 103 -13.92 1.57 -7.27
C ASN A 103 -14.53 2.43 -8.39
N GLU A 104 -13.78 3.40 -8.93
CA GLU A 104 -14.25 4.19 -10.08
C GLU A 104 -14.22 3.39 -11.38
N LEU A 105 -13.28 2.46 -11.52
CA LEU A 105 -13.14 1.61 -12.71
C LEU A 105 -13.89 0.28 -12.60
N LEU A 106 -13.97 -0.26 -11.39
CA LEU A 106 -14.60 -1.55 -11.08
C LEU A 106 -15.64 -1.38 -9.96
N PRO A 107 -16.80 -0.72 -10.22
CA PRO A 107 -17.75 -0.36 -9.17
C PRO A 107 -18.40 -1.55 -8.46
N ASN A 108 -18.31 -2.75 -9.03
CA ASN A 108 -18.81 -4.00 -8.44
C ASN A 108 -17.69 -4.84 -7.79
N HIS A 109 -16.46 -4.34 -7.77
CA HIS A 109 -15.36 -4.96 -7.04
C HIS A 109 -15.51 -4.69 -5.53
N ASN A 110 -14.95 -5.56 -4.69
CA ASN A 110 -15.00 -5.38 -3.24
C ASN A 110 -14.56 -3.96 -2.87
N ASP A 111 -15.36 -3.27 -2.05
CA ASP A 111 -15.04 -1.92 -1.58
C ASP A 111 -13.91 -1.98 -0.56
N GLU A 112 -12.69 -1.97 -1.03
CA GLU A 112 -11.46 -1.98 -0.22
C GLU A 112 -10.87 -0.59 -0.04
N GLY A 113 -11.51 0.44 -0.61
CA GLY A 113 -10.95 1.79 -0.64
C GLY A 113 -9.58 1.81 -1.33
N GLU A 114 -9.41 0.99 -2.37
CA GLU A 114 -8.12 0.76 -3.01
C GLU A 114 -7.78 1.85 -4.02
N PHE A 115 -6.57 2.37 -3.89
CA PHE A 115 -5.91 3.28 -4.80
C PHE A 115 -4.62 2.64 -5.31
N ILE A 116 -4.39 2.74 -6.61
CA ILE A 116 -3.11 2.33 -7.18
C ILE A 116 -2.34 3.60 -7.52
N LEU A 117 -1.13 3.72 -6.96
CA LEU A 117 -0.20 4.80 -7.23
C LEU A 117 0.76 4.44 -8.36
N PRO A 118 1.28 5.43 -9.11
CA PRO A 118 2.21 5.20 -10.21
C PRO A 118 3.45 4.41 -9.78
N ARG A 119 4.08 3.75 -10.74
CA ARG A 119 5.39 3.13 -10.57
C ARG A 119 6.51 4.17 -10.40
N ASP A 120 7.67 3.70 -9.96
CA ASP A 120 8.89 4.48 -9.80
C ASP A 120 8.78 5.63 -8.77
N LEU A 121 7.79 5.56 -7.87
CA LEU A 121 7.66 6.55 -6.80
C LEU A 121 8.82 6.46 -5.81
N LYS A 122 9.26 7.62 -5.36
CA LYS A 122 10.21 7.77 -4.27
C LYS A 122 9.47 8.27 -3.03
N LEU A 123 9.55 7.50 -1.96
CA LEU A 123 8.90 7.79 -0.69
C LEU A 123 9.97 8.10 0.35
N LYS A 124 10.05 9.36 0.77
CA LYS A 124 10.98 9.78 1.81
C LYS A 124 10.44 9.42 3.18
N VAL A 125 11.24 8.77 4.00
CA VAL A 125 10.92 8.45 5.38
C VAL A 125 11.00 9.72 6.23
N LEU A 126 9.87 10.15 6.78
CA LEU A 126 9.77 11.27 7.72
C LEU A 126 9.94 10.80 9.16
N ASN A 127 9.37 9.64 9.49
CA ASN A 127 9.41 9.05 10.81
C ASN A 127 9.30 7.53 10.72
N HIS A 128 9.85 6.83 11.71
CA HIS A 128 9.75 5.39 11.87
C HIS A 128 9.53 5.04 13.34
N GLN A 129 8.55 4.20 13.61
CA GLN A 129 8.24 3.70 14.94
C GLN A 129 8.04 2.19 14.89
N ARG A 130 8.49 1.50 15.94
CA ARG A 130 8.35 0.05 16.09
C ARG A 130 7.47 -0.29 17.27
N PHE A 131 6.56 -1.23 17.05
CA PHE A 131 5.57 -1.71 18.02
C PHE A 131 5.73 -3.23 18.15
N ASN A 132 5.92 -3.72 19.38
CA ASN A 132 6.25 -5.13 19.61
C ASN A 132 5.69 -5.70 20.91
N ASP A 133 4.73 -5.03 21.53
CA ASP A 133 3.98 -5.49 22.69
C ASP A 133 2.53 -5.01 22.67
N ALA A 134 1.70 -5.55 23.55
CA ALA A 134 0.27 -5.24 23.58
C ALA A 134 -0.04 -3.75 23.79
N ILE A 135 0.76 -3.05 24.61
CA ILE A 135 0.55 -1.61 24.89
C ILE A 135 0.89 -0.80 23.63
N SER A 136 2.03 -1.12 23.01
CA SER A 136 2.48 -0.42 21.80
C SER A 136 1.56 -0.73 20.60
N PHE A 137 1.01 -1.94 20.47
CA PHE A 137 0.01 -2.26 19.44
C PHE A 137 -1.26 -1.44 19.58
N SER A 138 -1.73 -1.17 20.81
CA SER A 138 -2.84 -0.25 21.02
C SER A 138 -2.53 1.15 20.50
N SER A 139 -1.32 1.64 20.76
CA SER A 139 -0.86 2.93 20.23
C SER A 139 -0.76 2.94 18.70
N PHE A 140 -0.31 1.84 18.09
CA PHE A 140 -0.29 1.70 16.63
C PHE A 140 -1.70 1.81 16.03
N LEU A 141 -2.68 1.06 16.59
CA LEU A 141 -4.06 1.08 16.12
C LEU A 141 -4.65 2.49 16.16
N ASP A 142 -4.40 3.24 17.23
CA ASP A 142 -4.82 4.63 17.37
C ASP A 142 -4.17 5.54 16.30
N LEU A 143 -2.87 5.38 16.05
CA LEU A 143 -2.11 6.19 15.09
C LEU A 143 -2.55 6.00 13.63
N VAL A 144 -3.07 4.82 13.30
CA VAL A 144 -3.53 4.50 11.94
C VAL A 144 -5.05 4.55 11.79
N GLY A 145 -5.77 4.87 12.87
CA GLY A 145 -7.23 4.97 12.88
C GLY A 145 -7.95 3.64 12.69
N SER A 146 -7.33 2.54 13.12
CA SER A 146 -7.92 1.20 13.05
C SER A 146 -8.94 0.99 14.16
N PHE A 147 -10.01 0.25 13.85
CA PHE A 147 -11.01 -0.23 14.81
C PHE A 147 -10.74 -1.67 15.29
N GLU A 148 -9.66 -2.28 14.82
CA GLU A 148 -9.26 -3.62 15.25
C GLU A 148 -8.82 -3.63 16.73
N SER A 149 -8.81 -4.83 17.33
CA SER A 149 -8.32 -5.03 18.69
C SER A 149 -6.88 -5.53 18.71
N VAL A 150 -6.18 -5.33 19.84
CA VAL A 150 -4.84 -5.89 20.04
C VAL A 150 -4.86 -7.40 19.94
N GLU A 151 -5.89 -8.06 20.49
CA GLU A 151 -6.07 -9.51 20.43
C GLU A 151 -6.22 -10.00 18.98
N THR A 152 -6.89 -9.22 18.12
CA THR A 152 -6.96 -9.56 16.68
C THR A 152 -5.58 -9.57 16.05
N LEU A 153 -4.73 -8.58 16.34
CA LEU A 153 -3.37 -8.53 15.80
C LEU A 153 -2.51 -9.69 16.29
N THR A 154 -2.59 -10.03 17.58
CA THR A 154 -1.73 -11.05 18.20
C THR A 154 -2.25 -12.47 18.01
N ASP A 155 -3.54 -12.71 18.22
CA ASP A 155 -4.11 -14.05 18.32
C ASP A 155 -4.65 -14.57 16.98
N ILE A 156 -5.10 -13.65 16.12
CA ILE A 156 -5.67 -14.01 14.81
C ILE A 156 -4.65 -13.82 13.69
N TYR A 157 -3.97 -12.66 13.63
CA TYR A 157 -2.98 -12.37 12.58
C TYR A 157 -1.57 -12.79 12.95
N HIS A 158 -1.30 -13.08 14.24
CA HIS A 158 -0.01 -13.53 14.76
C HIS A 158 1.12 -12.53 14.52
N TYR A 159 0.83 -11.23 14.61
CA TYR A 159 1.86 -10.21 14.48
C TYR A 159 2.70 -10.14 15.75
N ASN A 160 4.02 -10.23 15.59
CA ASN A 160 4.99 -10.05 16.67
C ASN A 160 5.56 -8.63 16.69
N GLU A 161 5.69 -8.03 15.51
CA GLU A 161 6.28 -6.71 15.37
C GLU A 161 5.61 -5.96 14.21
N ILE A 162 5.36 -4.67 14.41
CA ILE A 162 4.87 -3.76 13.38
C ILE A 162 5.80 -2.57 13.31
N ASP A 163 6.34 -2.30 12.13
CA ASP A 163 7.09 -1.10 11.81
C ASP A 163 6.19 -0.11 11.07
N LEU A 164 5.91 1.04 11.68
CA LEU A 164 5.18 2.14 11.03
C LEU A 164 6.16 3.15 10.45
N TYR A 165 6.10 3.35 9.14
CA TYR A 165 6.83 4.38 8.42
C TYR A 165 5.88 5.49 8.00
N GLU A 166 6.12 6.72 8.45
CA GLU A 166 5.46 7.91 7.92
C GLU A 166 6.27 8.45 6.76
N LEU A 167 5.61 8.61 5.61
CA LEU A 167 6.26 8.87 4.33
C LEU A 167 5.66 10.09 3.65
N GLU A 168 6.48 10.76 2.84
CA GLU A 168 6.01 11.72 1.83
C GLU A 168 6.52 11.31 0.44
N ILE A 169 5.73 11.60 -0.58
CA ILE A 169 6.14 11.39 -1.97
C ILE A 169 7.09 12.53 -2.35
N ILE A 170 8.25 12.17 -2.88
CA ILE A 170 9.21 13.12 -3.48
C ILE A 170 9.38 12.80 -4.96
N GLU A 171 9.54 13.85 -5.76
CA GLU A 171 9.78 13.74 -7.20
C GLU A 171 11.18 13.19 -7.53
#